data_c8dd3a99ff89c4b50b0d57673a759281
#
_entry.id   c8dd3a99ff89c4b50b0d57673a759281
#
_cell.length_a   1.000
_cell.length_b   1.000
_cell.length_c   1.000
_cell.angle_alpha   90.00
_cell.angle_beta   90.00
_cell.angle_gamma   90.00
#
_symmetry.space_group_name_H-M   'P 1'
#
loop_
_entity.id
_entity.type
_entity.pdbx_description
1 polymer ?
#
loop_
_entity_poly.entity_id
_entity_poly.type
_entity_poly.pdbx_seq_one_letter_code
_entity_poly.pdbx_strand_id
1 'polypeptide(L)'
;MKKILTLTIAAVLVFSLVSCAKKDKEDVTTGTSAADVQKNGPKSALEILETVWKKYSADDKFAAMGGSEKNMKEDAPGEFDLGDAEALDFELGFPKAEVGKLDDAASLLHMLNQNTFTCGVYHVKNSADIEALAAKIKDNILARNWMCGFPEKLVIMTVGDYIVSVFGAAELISTFTAKLTDSYGSVRQLFDVPIA
;
A
#
# COMPACT_ATOMS: atom_id res chain seq x y z
N MET A 1 -59.36 38.24 4.04
CA MET A 1 -60.30 37.27 4.63
C MET A 1 -59.50 36.05 5.06
N LYS A 2 -59.17 35.98 6.34
CA LYS A 2 -59.74 35.06 7.37
C LYS A 2 -59.67 33.62 6.86
N LYS A 3 -59.01 32.62 7.47
CA LYS A 3 -58.90 32.15 8.87
C LYS A 3 -57.77 31.10 8.91
N ILE A 4 -56.86 31.06 9.82
CA ILE A 4 -56.83 30.51 11.19
C ILE A 4 -56.88 28.97 11.26
N LEU A 5 -55.77 28.39 11.82
CA LEU A 5 -55.74 27.35 12.90
C LEU A 5 -55.87 25.89 12.44
N THR A 6 -55.05 24.98 12.80
CA THR A 6 -54.81 24.46 14.16
C THR A 6 -53.59 23.57 14.25
N LEU A 7 -52.91 23.73 15.34
CA LEU A 7 -51.86 22.94 15.99
C LEU A 7 -52.43 21.57 16.46
N THR A 8 -51.71 20.48 16.25
CA THR A 8 -51.84 19.28 17.13
C THR A 8 -50.48 18.65 17.38
N ILE A 9 -50.10 18.74 18.62
CA ILE A 9 -49.00 18.01 19.28
C ILE A 9 -49.50 16.59 19.57
N ALA A 10 -48.71 15.59 19.27
CA ALA A 10 -48.84 14.27 19.91
C ALA A 10 -47.44 13.71 20.18
N ALA A 11 -47.06 13.81 21.43
CA ALA A 11 -45.99 13.04 22.05
C ALA A 11 -46.52 11.64 22.35
N VAL A 12 -45.64 10.65 22.44
CA VAL A 12 -45.72 9.38 23.17
C VAL A 12 -44.80 8.36 22.44
N LEU A 13 -43.94 7.62 22.98
CA LEU A 13 -43.48 7.08 24.27
C LEU A 13 -42.21 6.26 24.01
N VAL A 14 -41.32 6.37 24.93
CA VAL A 14 -40.14 5.52 25.15
C VAL A 14 -40.55 4.06 25.39
N PHE A 15 -39.91 3.12 24.69
CA PHE A 15 -39.86 1.73 25.16
C PHE A 15 -38.41 1.27 25.15
N SER A 16 -37.82 1.30 26.33
CA SER A 16 -36.61 0.58 26.69
C SER A 16 -36.95 -0.90 26.85
N LEU A 17 -36.30 -1.76 26.09
CA LEU A 17 -36.19 -3.17 26.42
C LEU A 17 -34.73 -3.55 26.53
N VAL A 18 -34.24 -3.59 27.76
CA VAL A 18 -33.06 -4.31 28.19
C VAL A 18 -33.37 -5.81 28.05
N SER A 19 -32.62 -6.50 27.24
CA SER A 19 -32.56 -7.98 27.27
C SER A 19 -31.08 -8.39 27.37
N CYS A 20 -30.70 -8.81 28.58
CA CYS A 20 -29.49 -9.57 28.81
C CYS A 20 -29.69 -11.01 28.35
N ALA A 21 -28.85 -11.55 27.47
CA ALA A 21 -28.54 -12.99 27.45
C ALA A 21 -27.27 -13.31 26.64
N LYS A 22 -26.34 -13.92 27.39
CA LYS A 22 -25.37 -14.95 27.02
C LYS A 22 -24.18 -14.63 26.07
N LYS A 23 -23.02 -14.76 26.67
CA LYS A 23 -21.69 -14.97 26.12
C LYS A 23 -21.67 -16.18 25.18
N ASP A 24 -21.38 -15.93 23.91
CA ASP A 24 -20.66 -16.86 23.06
C ASP A 24 -19.43 -16.14 22.50
N LYS A 25 -18.28 -16.81 22.60
CA LYS A 25 -17.01 -16.34 22.09
C LYS A 25 -17.04 -16.48 20.57
N GLU A 26 -17.24 -15.40 19.85
CA GLU A 26 -16.88 -15.33 18.44
C GLU A 26 -15.55 -14.63 18.27
N ASP A 27 -14.69 -15.30 17.54
CA ASP A 27 -13.38 -14.90 17.08
C ASP A 27 -13.54 -13.63 16.22
N VAL A 28 -13.20 -12.45 16.80
CA VAL A 28 -13.28 -11.17 16.09
C VAL A 28 -12.02 -11.06 15.21
N THR A 29 -12.13 -11.57 13.99
CA THR A 29 -11.26 -11.15 12.90
C THR A 29 -11.57 -9.67 12.63
N THR A 30 -10.77 -8.78 13.19
CA THR A 30 -10.88 -7.33 12.97
C THR A 30 -10.43 -7.02 11.55
N GLY A 31 -11.32 -7.18 10.60
CA GLY A 31 -11.13 -6.67 9.25
C GLY A 31 -11.19 -5.15 9.27
N THR A 32 -10.04 -4.49 9.22
CA THR A 32 -9.98 -3.03 9.05
C THR A 32 -10.65 -2.67 7.72
N SER A 33 -11.71 -1.86 7.80
CA SER A 33 -12.45 -1.41 6.61
C SER A 33 -11.60 -0.43 5.81
N ALA A 34 -11.71 -0.45 4.48
CA ALA A 34 -11.06 0.53 3.60
C ALA A 34 -11.39 2.00 3.97
N ALA A 35 -12.58 2.22 4.57
CA ALA A 35 -13.00 3.53 5.07
C ALA A 35 -12.21 3.99 6.30
N ASP A 36 -11.74 3.05 7.15
CA ASP A 36 -10.92 3.38 8.33
C ASP A 36 -9.49 3.72 7.94
N VAL A 37 -8.95 3.08 6.90
CA VAL A 37 -7.62 3.36 6.34
C VAL A 37 -7.55 4.77 5.74
N GLN A 38 -8.61 5.23 5.06
CA GLN A 38 -8.68 6.58 4.51
C GLN A 38 -8.72 7.69 5.58
N LYS A 39 -9.22 7.38 6.78
CA LYS A 39 -9.41 8.38 7.84
C LYS A 39 -8.18 8.58 8.72
N ASN A 40 -7.33 7.55 8.87
CA ASN A 40 -6.17 7.55 9.78
C ASN A 40 -4.80 7.35 9.09
N GLY A 41 -4.78 7.22 7.74
CA GLY A 41 -3.60 6.84 6.98
C GLY A 41 -3.21 5.35 7.18
N PRO A 42 -2.25 4.83 6.40
CA PRO A 42 -1.75 3.47 6.56
C PRO A 42 -0.91 3.36 7.84
N LYS A 43 -0.96 2.18 8.48
CA LYS A 43 -0.23 1.88 9.72
C LYS A 43 1.09 1.17 9.46
N SER A 44 1.26 0.56 8.28
CA SER A 44 2.49 -0.11 7.88
C SER A 44 2.63 -0.17 6.37
N ALA A 45 3.87 -0.39 5.91
CA ALA A 45 4.19 -0.64 4.51
C ALA A 45 3.44 -1.87 3.97
N LEU A 46 3.36 -2.93 4.77
CA LEU A 46 2.62 -4.14 4.43
C LEU A 46 1.12 -3.86 4.26
N GLU A 47 0.50 -3.06 5.14
CA GLU A 47 -0.93 -2.71 5.02
C GLU A 47 -1.24 -2.00 3.70
N ILE A 48 -0.34 -1.14 3.21
CA ILE A 48 -0.49 -0.49 1.91
C ILE A 48 -0.59 -1.54 0.80
N LEU A 49 0.36 -2.46 0.74
CA LEU A 49 0.41 -3.49 -0.30
C LEU A 49 -0.76 -4.47 -0.19
N GLU A 50 -1.12 -4.91 1.01
CA GLU A 50 -2.27 -5.80 1.23
C GLU A 50 -3.58 -5.13 0.81
N THR A 51 -3.76 -3.84 1.11
CA THR A 51 -4.95 -3.08 0.73
C THR A 51 -5.08 -2.99 -0.80
N VAL A 52 -3.98 -2.73 -1.50
CA VAL A 52 -3.94 -2.70 -2.96
C VAL A 52 -4.16 -4.10 -3.54
N TRP A 53 -3.47 -5.13 -3.01
CA TRP A 53 -3.54 -6.50 -3.50
C TRP A 53 -4.94 -7.12 -3.36
N LYS A 54 -5.68 -6.77 -2.30
CA LYS A 54 -7.09 -7.17 -2.11
C LYS A 54 -8.03 -6.63 -3.19
N LYS A 55 -7.66 -5.54 -3.88
CA LYS A 55 -8.45 -4.97 -4.99
C LYS A 55 -8.17 -5.61 -6.34
N TYR A 56 -7.20 -6.51 -6.44
CA TYR A 56 -6.96 -7.25 -7.67
C TYR A 56 -8.07 -8.29 -7.89
N SER A 57 -8.67 -8.27 -9.10
CA SER A 57 -9.54 -9.36 -9.55
C SER A 57 -8.71 -10.62 -9.83
N ALA A 58 -9.36 -11.76 -10.00
CA ALA A 58 -8.67 -12.98 -10.37
C ALA A 58 -7.90 -12.84 -11.70
N ASP A 59 -8.46 -12.07 -12.65
CA ASP A 59 -7.86 -11.86 -13.98
C ASP A 59 -6.69 -10.85 -13.96
N ASP A 60 -6.65 -9.94 -12.99
CA ASP A 60 -5.57 -8.96 -12.82
C ASP A 60 -4.36 -9.55 -12.05
N LYS A 61 -4.57 -10.61 -11.28
CA LYS A 61 -3.52 -11.19 -10.44
C LYS A 61 -2.47 -11.90 -11.28
N PHE A 62 -1.23 -11.69 -10.92
CA PHE A 62 -0.08 -12.42 -11.43
C PHE A 62 0.50 -13.33 -10.33
N ALA A 63 1.33 -14.30 -10.71
CA ALA A 63 2.08 -15.11 -9.75
C ALA A 63 3.01 -14.20 -8.94
N ALA A 64 2.67 -13.97 -7.69
CA ALA A 64 3.32 -12.97 -6.84
C ALA A 64 4.09 -13.63 -5.69
N MET A 65 5.08 -12.91 -5.20
CA MET A 65 5.74 -13.18 -3.93
C MET A 65 6.02 -11.84 -3.24
N GLY A 66 6.15 -11.86 -1.93
CA GLY A 66 6.50 -10.68 -1.16
C GLY A 66 7.30 -11.02 0.09
N GLY A 67 7.91 -9.99 0.67
CA GLY A 67 8.79 -10.12 1.83
C GLY A 67 10.24 -10.42 1.46
N SER A 68 11.12 -10.38 2.46
CA SER A 68 12.51 -10.84 2.36
C SER A 68 12.60 -12.37 2.49
N GLU A 69 13.78 -12.95 2.26
CA GLU A 69 14.02 -14.38 2.38
C GLU A 69 13.45 -15.00 3.67
N LYS A 70 13.60 -14.30 4.80
CA LYS A 70 13.10 -14.77 6.11
C LYS A 70 11.58 -14.69 6.28
N ASN A 71 10.93 -13.77 5.55
CA ASN A 71 9.52 -13.43 5.70
C ASN A 71 8.74 -13.66 4.40
N MET A 72 9.25 -14.50 3.50
CA MET A 72 8.69 -14.74 2.18
C MET A 72 7.25 -15.25 2.26
N LYS A 73 6.39 -14.68 1.43
CA LYS A 73 4.99 -15.11 1.26
C LYS A 73 4.71 -15.32 -0.23
N GLU A 74 4.11 -16.45 -0.54
CA GLU A 74 3.61 -16.77 -1.88
C GLU A 74 2.24 -16.13 -2.08
N ASP A 75 1.96 -15.68 -3.31
CA ASP A 75 0.71 -15.06 -3.75
C ASP A 75 0.23 -13.87 -2.89
N ALA A 76 1.14 -13.23 -2.17
CA ALA A 76 0.84 -12.13 -1.27
C ALA A 76 2.03 -11.17 -1.09
N PRO A 77 1.78 -9.90 -0.71
CA PRO A 77 2.82 -9.01 -0.20
C PRO A 77 3.38 -9.51 1.13
N GLY A 78 4.62 -9.13 1.46
CA GLY A 78 5.29 -9.50 2.71
C GLY A 78 6.16 -8.38 3.26
N GLU A 79 6.41 -8.44 4.56
CA GLU A 79 7.34 -7.54 5.25
C GLU A 79 8.77 -7.77 4.77
N PHE A 80 9.52 -6.69 4.56
CA PHE A 80 10.91 -6.76 4.16
C PHE A 80 11.85 -6.43 5.32
N ASP A 81 12.83 -7.31 5.58
CA ASP A 81 13.78 -7.17 6.68
C ASP A 81 14.77 -6.02 6.39
N LEU A 82 14.68 -4.94 7.16
CA LEU A 82 15.60 -3.81 7.08
C LEU A 82 17.02 -4.15 7.59
N GLY A 83 17.20 -5.29 8.26
CA GLY A 83 18.50 -5.81 8.68
C GLY A 83 19.35 -6.30 7.50
N ASP A 84 18.74 -6.59 6.34
CA ASP A 84 19.44 -6.99 5.12
C ASP A 84 19.44 -5.85 4.08
N ALA A 85 20.34 -4.90 4.28
CA ALA A 85 20.48 -3.75 3.40
C ALA A 85 20.94 -4.12 1.98
N GLU A 86 21.69 -5.21 1.81
CA GLU A 86 22.15 -5.70 0.50
C GLU A 86 20.97 -6.29 -0.29
N ALA A 87 20.10 -7.08 0.36
CA ALA A 87 18.90 -7.61 -0.27
C ALA A 87 17.93 -6.48 -0.65
N LEU A 88 17.75 -5.49 0.24
CA LEU A 88 16.89 -4.34 -0.02
C LEU A 88 17.33 -3.56 -1.26
N ASP A 89 18.65 -3.35 -1.42
CA ASP A 89 19.23 -2.72 -2.60
C ASP A 89 19.09 -3.63 -3.83
N PHE A 90 19.51 -4.88 -3.72
CA PHE A 90 19.52 -5.81 -4.85
C PHE A 90 18.12 -6.13 -5.37
N GLU A 91 17.17 -6.42 -4.49
CA GLU A 91 15.83 -6.84 -4.91
C GLU A 91 14.94 -5.64 -5.25
N LEU A 92 14.90 -4.63 -4.37
CA LEU A 92 13.92 -3.56 -4.45
C LEU A 92 14.48 -2.24 -5.02
N GLY A 93 15.80 -2.13 -5.18
CA GLY A 93 16.43 -0.91 -5.66
C GLY A 93 16.53 0.22 -4.64
N PHE A 94 16.33 -0.07 -3.38
CA PHE A 94 16.51 0.92 -2.33
C PHE A 94 17.99 1.03 -1.98
N PRO A 95 18.60 2.25 -2.05
CA PRO A 95 20.05 2.42 -1.80
C PRO A 95 20.42 1.98 -0.38
N LYS A 96 21.29 0.97 -0.24
CA LYS A 96 21.69 0.39 1.06
C LYS A 96 22.25 1.41 2.05
N ALA A 97 22.91 2.48 1.57
CA ALA A 97 23.44 3.53 2.42
C ALA A 97 22.36 4.35 3.15
N GLU A 98 21.13 4.30 2.68
CA GLU A 98 20.01 5.10 3.19
C GLU A 98 19.06 4.30 4.11
N VAL A 99 19.29 2.99 4.31
CA VAL A 99 18.41 2.10 5.10
C VAL A 99 18.15 2.61 6.51
N GLY A 100 19.14 3.27 7.12
CA GLY A 100 19.01 3.88 8.45
C GLY A 100 17.90 4.93 8.58
N LYS A 101 17.38 5.45 7.45
CA LYS A 101 16.25 6.40 7.41
C LYS A 101 14.89 5.73 7.42
N LEU A 102 14.84 4.41 7.35
CA LEU A 102 13.61 3.61 7.35
C LEU A 102 13.40 2.93 8.71
N ASP A 103 12.16 2.66 9.05
CA ASP A 103 11.78 1.81 10.18
C ASP A 103 10.74 0.73 9.81
N ASP A 104 10.22 0.77 8.56
CA ASP A 104 9.33 -0.26 8.05
C ASP A 104 9.49 -0.40 6.54
N ALA A 105 9.40 -1.62 6.02
CA ALA A 105 9.40 -1.90 4.59
C ALA A 105 8.58 -3.16 4.26
N ALA A 106 8.04 -3.19 3.05
CA ALA A 106 7.33 -4.35 2.50
C ALA A 106 7.53 -4.44 0.98
N SER A 107 7.33 -5.61 0.43
CA SER A 107 7.47 -5.85 -1.01
C SER A 107 6.37 -6.70 -1.61
N LEU A 108 6.18 -6.53 -2.92
CA LEU A 108 5.38 -7.38 -3.80
C LEU A 108 6.10 -7.48 -5.13
N LEU A 109 6.43 -8.69 -5.55
CA LEU A 109 7.22 -8.97 -6.75
C LEU A 109 6.54 -10.01 -7.62
N HIS A 110 6.83 -10.00 -8.93
CA HIS A 110 6.46 -11.09 -9.82
C HIS A 110 7.37 -12.29 -9.58
N MET A 111 6.79 -13.42 -9.15
CA MET A 111 7.53 -14.61 -8.69
C MET A 111 8.48 -15.20 -9.75
N LEU A 112 8.10 -15.18 -11.04
CA LEU A 112 8.89 -15.78 -12.10
C LEU A 112 9.98 -14.86 -12.66
N ASN A 113 9.75 -13.56 -12.64
CA ASN A 113 10.72 -12.56 -13.13
C ASN A 113 10.46 -11.20 -12.45
N GLN A 114 11.32 -10.82 -11.53
CA GLN A 114 11.22 -9.55 -10.81
C GLN A 114 11.25 -8.32 -11.74
N ASN A 115 11.93 -8.40 -12.90
CA ASN A 115 11.94 -7.31 -13.88
C ASN A 115 10.56 -7.07 -14.52
N THR A 116 9.62 -8.02 -14.41
CA THR A 116 8.25 -7.87 -14.88
C THR A 116 7.41 -7.02 -13.93
N PHE A 117 7.62 -7.15 -12.61
CA PHE A 117 7.00 -6.30 -11.59
C PHE A 117 7.75 -6.42 -10.28
N THR A 118 8.19 -5.30 -9.75
CA THR A 118 8.73 -5.16 -8.40
C THR A 118 8.17 -3.90 -7.76
N CYS A 119 7.57 -4.04 -6.60
CA CYS A 119 7.09 -2.95 -5.78
C CYS A 119 7.70 -3.03 -4.38
N GLY A 120 8.39 -1.96 -3.96
CA GLY A 120 8.84 -1.73 -2.60
C GLY A 120 8.06 -0.58 -1.96
N VAL A 121 7.65 -0.76 -0.72
CA VAL A 121 7.03 0.29 0.11
C VAL A 121 7.89 0.52 1.34
N TYR A 122 8.19 1.77 1.66
CA TYR A 122 9.14 2.15 2.70
C TYR A 122 8.56 3.26 3.57
N HIS A 123 8.51 3.06 4.88
CA HIS A 123 8.20 4.14 5.83
C HIS A 123 9.46 4.94 6.15
N VAL A 124 9.36 6.26 5.96
CA VAL A 124 10.48 7.20 6.14
C VAL A 124 10.33 7.87 7.50
N LYS A 125 11.33 7.68 8.39
CA LYS A 125 11.33 8.24 9.76
C LYS A 125 11.14 9.75 9.83
N ASN A 126 11.65 10.47 8.82
CA ASN A 126 11.54 11.92 8.73
C ASN A 126 10.98 12.29 7.35
N SER A 127 9.76 12.80 7.32
CA SER A 127 9.09 13.19 6.07
C SER A 127 9.86 14.20 5.21
N ALA A 128 10.74 15.00 5.81
CA ALA A 128 11.61 15.91 5.07
C ALA A 128 12.63 15.19 4.16
N ASP A 129 12.91 13.91 4.41
CA ASP A 129 13.84 13.11 3.61
C ASP A 129 13.18 12.46 2.37
N ILE A 130 11.84 12.45 2.28
CA ILE A 130 11.08 11.68 1.28
C ILE A 130 11.51 12.00 -0.14
N GLU A 131 11.56 13.27 -0.53
CA GLU A 131 11.89 13.66 -1.91
C GLU A 131 13.34 13.32 -2.27
N ALA A 132 14.27 13.53 -1.34
CA ALA A 132 15.67 13.18 -1.55
C ALA A 132 15.87 11.66 -1.64
N LEU A 133 15.17 10.87 -0.82
CA LEU A 133 15.21 9.40 -0.88
C LEU A 133 14.58 8.90 -2.18
N ALA A 134 13.42 9.42 -2.57
CA ALA A 134 12.77 9.05 -3.82
C ALA A 134 13.66 9.29 -5.05
N ALA A 135 14.39 10.42 -5.08
CA ALA A 135 15.36 10.70 -6.12
C ALA A 135 16.52 9.68 -6.13
N LYS A 136 17.05 9.32 -4.95
CA LYS A 136 18.12 8.32 -4.83
C LYS A 136 17.65 6.92 -5.25
N ILE A 137 16.41 6.52 -4.88
CA ILE A 137 15.83 5.26 -5.33
C ILE A 137 15.73 5.25 -6.87
N LYS A 138 15.21 6.32 -7.45
CA LYS A 138 15.12 6.47 -8.91
C LYS A 138 16.50 6.30 -9.56
N ASP A 139 17.50 7.04 -9.09
CA ASP A 139 18.83 7.02 -9.67
C ASP A 139 19.49 5.64 -9.51
N ASN A 140 19.29 4.97 -8.36
CA ASN A 140 19.80 3.63 -8.11
C ASN A 140 19.18 2.58 -9.06
N ILE A 141 17.86 2.65 -9.29
CA ILE A 141 17.14 1.74 -10.21
C ILE A 141 17.58 2.00 -11.65
N LEU A 142 17.67 3.24 -12.09
CA LEU A 142 18.07 3.60 -13.45
C LEU A 142 19.54 3.26 -13.77
N ALA A 143 20.41 3.23 -12.76
CA ALA A 143 21.81 2.85 -12.91
C ALA A 143 22.06 1.34 -13.02
N ARG A 144 21.03 0.50 -12.86
CA ARG A 144 21.17 -0.95 -12.87
C ARG A 144 21.50 -1.51 -14.25
N ASN A 145 22.33 -2.56 -14.26
CA ASN A 145 22.53 -3.39 -15.43
C ASN A 145 21.45 -4.50 -15.43
N TRP A 146 20.46 -4.34 -16.28
CA TRP A 146 19.36 -5.29 -16.39
C TRP A 146 19.78 -6.55 -17.16
N MET A 147 19.47 -7.72 -16.61
CA MET A 147 19.65 -9.02 -17.24
C MET A 147 18.32 -9.79 -17.22
N CYS A 148 18.11 -10.69 -18.17
CA CYS A 148 16.89 -11.51 -18.28
C CYS A 148 15.60 -10.71 -18.54
N GLY A 149 15.68 -9.61 -19.26
CA GLY A 149 14.58 -8.70 -19.59
C GLY A 149 14.78 -7.31 -19.02
N PHE A 150 14.17 -6.33 -19.66
CA PHE A 150 14.21 -4.94 -19.23
C PHE A 150 12.85 -4.54 -18.68
N PRO A 151 12.77 -3.94 -17.48
CA PRO A 151 11.54 -3.26 -17.06
C PRO A 151 11.29 -2.06 -17.98
N GLU A 152 10.02 -1.78 -18.28
CA GLU A 152 9.65 -0.72 -19.21
C GLU A 152 9.69 0.66 -18.54
N LYS A 153 9.29 0.73 -17.28
CA LYS A 153 9.21 2.00 -16.55
C LYS A 153 9.37 1.85 -15.04
N LEU A 154 9.64 2.98 -14.41
CA LEU A 154 9.64 3.17 -12.97
C LEU A 154 8.65 4.27 -12.59
N VAL A 155 7.80 4.00 -11.60
CA VAL A 155 6.93 5.00 -10.97
C VAL A 155 7.26 5.06 -9.48
N ILE A 156 7.44 6.26 -8.93
CA ILE A 156 7.61 6.49 -7.50
C ILE A 156 6.51 7.43 -7.00
N MET A 157 5.81 6.99 -5.98
CA MET A 157 4.69 7.71 -5.36
C MET A 157 4.88 7.81 -3.85
N THR A 158 4.04 8.62 -3.20
CA THR A 158 3.93 8.65 -1.74
C THR A 158 2.51 8.42 -1.27
N VAL A 159 2.38 7.82 -0.09
CA VAL A 159 1.15 7.71 0.69
C VAL A 159 1.49 8.14 2.12
N GLY A 160 1.18 9.38 2.49
CA GLY A 160 1.68 9.96 3.74
C GLY A 160 3.21 9.95 3.79
N ASP A 161 3.78 9.37 4.85
CA ASP A 161 5.23 9.25 5.05
C ASP A 161 5.84 7.98 4.43
N TYR A 162 5.08 7.27 3.58
CA TYR A 162 5.54 6.11 2.84
C TYR A 162 5.94 6.47 1.42
N ILE A 163 7.10 5.96 0.97
CA ILE A 163 7.48 5.94 -0.44
C ILE A 163 7.04 4.60 -1.02
N VAL A 164 6.37 4.63 -2.17
CA VAL A 164 5.98 3.47 -2.98
C VAL A 164 6.76 3.53 -4.28
N SER A 165 7.71 2.62 -4.46
CA SER A 165 8.54 2.50 -5.67
C SER A 165 8.12 1.26 -6.44
N VAL A 166 7.73 1.39 -7.70
CA VAL A 166 7.33 0.28 -8.55
C VAL A 166 7.99 0.37 -9.92
N PHE A 167 8.62 -0.72 -10.35
CA PHE A 167 9.19 -0.84 -11.69
C PHE A 167 8.80 -2.17 -12.34
N GLY A 168 8.76 -2.21 -13.68
CA GLY A 168 8.39 -3.40 -14.44
C GLY A 168 7.65 -3.07 -15.74
N ALA A 169 6.76 -3.99 -16.16
CA ALA A 169 5.88 -3.82 -17.31
C ALA A 169 4.85 -2.71 -17.08
N ALA A 170 4.67 -1.84 -18.05
CA ALA A 170 3.83 -0.65 -17.94
C ALA A 170 2.38 -0.98 -17.60
N GLU A 171 1.83 -2.08 -18.11
CA GLU A 171 0.46 -2.53 -17.85
C GLU A 171 0.25 -2.90 -16.38
N LEU A 172 1.18 -3.70 -15.80
CA LEU A 172 1.10 -4.11 -14.40
C LEU A 172 1.26 -2.92 -13.45
N ILE A 173 2.18 -1.99 -13.78
CA ILE A 173 2.36 -0.75 -13.02
C ILE A 173 1.09 0.10 -13.10
N SER A 174 0.47 0.24 -14.27
CA SER A 174 -0.76 1.02 -14.44
C SER A 174 -1.91 0.45 -13.61
N THR A 175 -2.06 -0.88 -13.59
CA THR A 175 -3.04 -1.58 -12.74
C THR A 175 -2.78 -1.33 -11.26
N PHE A 176 -1.53 -1.47 -10.83
CA PHE A 176 -1.14 -1.23 -9.42
C PHE A 176 -1.39 0.21 -9.00
N THR A 177 -0.93 1.19 -9.78
CA THR A 177 -1.05 2.61 -9.46
C THR A 177 -2.50 3.09 -9.42
N ALA A 178 -3.36 2.57 -10.32
CA ALA A 178 -4.79 2.84 -10.29
C ALA A 178 -5.43 2.34 -9.00
N LYS A 179 -5.11 1.08 -8.59
CA LYS A 179 -5.64 0.49 -7.35
C LYS A 179 -5.09 1.19 -6.10
N LEU A 180 -3.83 1.64 -6.12
CA LEU A 180 -3.25 2.42 -5.03
C LEU A 180 -3.98 3.76 -4.88
N THR A 181 -4.17 4.49 -5.98
CA THR A 181 -4.88 5.78 -5.99
C THR A 181 -6.34 5.63 -5.54
N ASP A 182 -7.01 4.56 -5.96
CA ASP A 182 -8.37 4.25 -5.51
C ASP A 182 -8.45 3.84 -4.02
N SER A 183 -7.33 3.39 -3.44
CA SER A 183 -7.27 2.98 -2.04
C SER A 183 -6.95 4.15 -1.09
N TYR A 184 -6.17 5.12 -1.55
CA TYR A 184 -5.66 6.21 -0.74
C TYR A 184 -5.86 7.55 -1.42
N GLY A 185 -6.65 8.45 -0.81
CA GLY A 185 -6.94 9.78 -1.36
C GLY A 185 -5.76 10.77 -1.37
N SER A 186 -4.64 10.42 -0.73
CA SER A 186 -3.46 11.27 -0.57
C SER A 186 -2.24 10.79 -1.37
N VAL A 187 -2.46 9.99 -2.43
CA VAL A 187 -1.36 9.54 -3.30
C VAL A 187 -0.79 10.71 -4.09
N ARG A 188 0.53 10.91 -4.01
CA ARG A 188 1.26 11.90 -4.81
C ARG A 188 2.34 11.20 -5.63
N GLN A 189 2.29 11.37 -6.95
CA GLN A 189 3.31 10.87 -7.85
C GLN A 189 4.53 11.81 -7.85
N LEU A 190 5.72 11.26 -7.61
CA LEU A 190 6.99 11.99 -7.63
C LEU A 190 7.73 11.79 -8.95
N PHE A 191 7.76 10.54 -9.43
CA PHE A 191 8.43 10.17 -10.68
C PHE A 191 7.59 9.20 -11.48
N ASP A 192 7.65 9.33 -12.80
CA ASP A 192 7.13 8.40 -13.80
C ASP A 192 8.09 8.49 -15.00
N VAL A 193 9.01 7.54 -15.10
CA VAL A 193 10.10 7.59 -16.07
C VAL A 193 10.30 6.25 -16.76
N PRO A 194 10.65 6.24 -18.06
CA PRO A 194 11.02 5.00 -18.74
C PRO A 194 12.36 4.48 -18.17
N ILE A 195 12.52 3.16 -18.22
CA ILE A 195 13.81 2.48 -18.04
C ILE A 195 14.26 2.10 -19.44
N ALA A 196 15.35 2.74 -19.89
CA ALA A 196 15.91 2.54 -21.22
C ALA A 196 17.02 1.49 -21.23
#